data_b2f46cad527a9e8db1897f08b1c9e0b6
#
_entry.id   b2f46cad527a9e8db1897f08b1c9e0b6
#
_cell.length_a   1.000
_cell.length_b   1.000
_cell.length_c   1.000
_cell.angle_alpha   90.00
_cell.angle_beta   90.00
_cell.angle_gamma   90.00
#
_symmetry.space_group_name_H-M   'P 1'
#
loop_
_entity.id
_entity.type
_entity.pdbx_description
1 polymer ?
#
loop_
_entity_poly.entity_id
_entity_poly.type
_entity_poly.pdbx_seq_one_letter_code
_entity_poly.pdbx_strand_id
1 'polypeptide(L)'
;MSFSSLNDIEAAAFERDGYTVVRNMVPAQRFGELRTIATDHLSQLIAPIEFEVDVGYPGAPVDVSSPGADTLRRLLQAFARDEAFRLWALDPEVKRILACLLQTEEDLSVSQCHHNCIMTKAPGFSSVTLWHQDSRYWAFDYENLVSVWLALGKEDKTNGCLRVIPGSHKLDPDSGRFDAAMFLRPDLSENKSLIEQAITVELNPGD
;
A
#
# COMPACT_ATOMS: atom_id res chain seq x y z
N MET A 1 22.96 14.25 0.14
CA MET A 1 22.42 13.86 1.45
C MET A 1 22.45 12.34 1.49
N SER A 2 23.15 11.76 2.46
CA SER A 2 23.27 10.30 2.61
C SER A 2 21.92 9.76 3.09
N PHE A 3 21.32 8.83 2.35
CA PHE A 3 20.21 8.02 2.83
C PHE A 3 20.70 7.24 4.06
N SER A 4 19.91 7.22 5.13
CA SER A 4 20.20 6.34 6.26
C SER A 4 20.15 4.92 5.75
N SER A 5 21.30 4.25 5.75
CA SER A 5 21.34 2.81 5.42
C SER A 5 20.45 2.07 6.40
N LEU A 6 19.51 1.26 5.89
CA LEU A 6 18.84 0.27 6.74
C LEU A 6 19.94 -0.55 7.44
N ASN A 7 19.87 -0.61 8.74
CA ASN A 7 20.82 -1.38 9.56
C ASN A 7 20.16 -2.70 9.99
N ASP A 8 20.96 -3.61 10.52
CA ASP A 8 20.50 -4.93 10.97
C ASP A 8 19.35 -4.86 12.01
N ILE A 9 19.27 -3.78 12.78
CA ILE A 9 18.20 -3.56 13.77
C ILE A 9 16.88 -3.27 13.07
N GLU A 10 16.90 -2.48 11.99
CA GLU A 10 15.71 -2.16 11.19
C GLU A 10 15.21 -3.38 10.41
N ALA A 11 16.11 -4.20 9.88
CA ALA A 11 15.78 -5.46 9.22
C ALA A 11 15.14 -6.45 10.22
N ALA A 12 15.69 -6.60 11.42
CA ALA A 12 15.13 -7.44 12.47
C ALA A 12 13.76 -6.93 12.97
N ALA A 13 13.57 -5.61 13.02
CA ALA A 13 12.27 -5.01 13.34
C ALA A 13 11.24 -5.32 12.25
N PHE A 14 11.62 -5.23 10.97
CA PHE A 14 10.75 -5.58 9.85
C PHE A 14 10.34 -7.06 9.89
N GLU A 15 11.28 -7.96 10.13
CA GLU A 15 10.97 -9.41 10.27
C GLU A 15 10.02 -9.70 11.43
N ARG A 16 10.15 -8.96 12.54
CA ARG A 16 9.28 -9.10 13.70
C ARG A 16 7.89 -8.54 13.46
N ASP A 17 7.81 -7.32 12.93
CA ASP A 17 6.59 -6.51 12.87
C ASP A 17 5.87 -6.57 11.51
N GLY A 18 6.59 -6.95 10.42
CA GLY A 18 6.06 -7.09 9.06
C GLY A 18 5.90 -5.78 8.31
N TYR A 19 6.42 -4.69 8.84
CA TYR A 19 6.46 -3.38 8.18
C TYR A 19 7.64 -2.55 8.70
N THR A 20 8.04 -1.59 7.89
CA THR A 20 8.99 -0.54 8.29
C THR A 20 8.65 0.77 7.59
N VAL A 21 9.13 1.89 8.10
CA VAL A 21 8.97 3.21 7.48
C VAL A 21 10.35 3.79 7.21
N VAL A 22 10.65 3.98 5.93
CA VAL A 22 11.88 4.63 5.49
C VAL A 22 11.60 6.11 5.26
N ARG A 23 12.12 6.96 6.14
CA ARG A 23 11.89 8.40 6.08
C ARG A 23 12.73 9.08 5.02
N ASN A 24 12.11 10.04 4.30
CA ASN A 24 12.74 10.80 3.23
C ASN A 24 13.38 9.90 2.15
N MET A 25 12.69 8.83 1.80
CA MET A 25 13.13 7.85 0.81
C MET A 25 13.32 8.48 -0.57
N VAL A 26 12.45 9.41 -0.95
CA VAL A 26 12.48 10.07 -2.25
C VAL A 26 12.88 11.54 -2.11
N PRO A 27 13.93 11.98 -2.84
CA PRO A 27 14.34 13.38 -2.84
C PRO A 27 13.20 14.32 -3.27
N ALA A 28 13.11 15.50 -2.68
CA ALA A 28 12.02 16.45 -2.87
C ALA A 28 11.72 16.79 -4.35
N GLN A 29 12.74 16.91 -5.18
CA GLN A 29 12.58 17.18 -6.62
C GLN A 29 11.85 16.02 -7.32
N ARG A 30 12.28 14.78 -7.09
CA ARG A 30 11.70 13.58 -7.71
C ARG A 30 10.27 13.32 -7.20
N PHE A 31 10.07 13.48 -5.90
CA PHE A 31 8.74 13.40 -5.29
C PHE A 31 7.79 14.44 -5.92
N GLY A 32 8.22 15.69 -6.10
CA GLY A 32 7.45 16.76 -6.74
C GLY A 32 7.00 16.39 -8.16
N GLU A 33 7.88 15.79 -8.96
CA GLU A 33 7.58 15.26 -10.29
C GLU A 33 6.51 14.17 -10.25
N LEU A 34 6.70 13.12 -9.44
CA LEU A 34 5.74 12.01 -9.28
C LEU A 34 4.36 12.52 -8.85
N ARG A 35 4.33 13.46 -7.91
CA ARG A 35 3.08 14.07 -7.44
C ARG A 35 2.38 14.87 -8.54
N THR A 36 3.12 15.66 -9.31
CA THR A 36 2.55 16.43 -10.43
C THR A 36 1.91 15.51 -11.45
N ILE A 37 2.63 14.47 -11.89
CA ILE A 37 2.10 13.49 -12.85
C ILE A 37 0.85 12.80 -12.28
N ALA A 38 0.89 12.36 -11.01
CA ALA A 38 -0.28 11.75 -10.37
C ALA A 38 -1.49 12.69 -10.35
N THR A 39 -1.28 13.98 -10.00
CA THR A 39 -2.34 14.98 -9.95
C THR A 39 -2.93 15.26 -11.35
N ASP A 40 -2.08 15.33 -12.37
CA ASP A 40 -2.51 15.55 -13.75
C ASP A 40 -3.32 14.35 -14.26
N HIS A 41 -2.88 13.13 -13.99
CA HIS A 41 -3.62 11.91 -14.35
C HIS A 41 -4.96 11.80 -13.62
N LEU A 42 -5.03 12.23 -12.36
CA LEU A 42 -6.28 12.30 -11.60
C LEU A 42 -7.24 13.32 -12.20
N SER A 43 -6.76 14.54 -12.50
CA SER A 43 -7.59 15.64 -13.01
C SER A 43 -8.14 15.36 -14.40
N GLN A 44 -7.38 14.63 -15.24
CA GLN A 44 -7.73 14.29 -16.60
C GLN A 44 -8.42 12.92 -16.72
N LEU A 45 -8.59 12.18 -15.62
CA LEU A 45 -9.14 10.82 -15.58
C LEU A 45 -8.45 9.88 -16.57
N ILE A 46 -7.10 9.91 -16.61
CA ILE A 46 -6.33 9.09 -17.54
C ILE A 46 -6.45 7.60 -17.15
N ALA A 47 -7.06 6.81 -18.02
CA ALA A 47 -7.23 5.37 -17.83
C ALA A 47 -5.88 4.59 -17.78
N PRO A 48 -5.84 3.40 -17.16
CA PRO A 48 -6.94 2.71 -16.50
C PRO A 48 -7.19 3.24 -15.08
N ILE A 49 -8.45 3.38 -14.70
CA ILE A 49 -8.88 3.92 -13.40
C ILE A 49 -9.92 3.00 -12.76
N GLU A 50 -10.06 3.08 -11.45
CA GLU A 50 -11.07 2.39 -10.65
C GLU A 50 -11.81 3.42 -9.81
N PHE A 51 -13.13 3.36 -9.82
CA PHE A 51 -14.00 4.20 -8.99
C PHE A 51 -14.45 3.47 -7.73
N GLU A 52 -14.98 4.21 -6.76
CA GLU A 52 -15.49 3.60 -5.52
C GLU A 52 -16.66 2.64 -5.77
N VAL A 53 -17.46 2.86 -6.82
CA VAL A 53 -18.56 1.95 -7.22
C VAL A 53 -18.07 0.60 -7.77
N ASP A 54 -16.83 0.53 -8.25
CA ASP A 54 -16.27 -0.70 -8.83
C ASP A 54 -15.85 -1.71 -7.74
N VAL A 55 -15.83 -1.30 -6.48
CA VAL A 55 -15.39 -2.14 -5.36
C VAL A 55 -16.53 -2.42 -4.39
N GLY A 56 -16.66 -3.65 -3.94
CA GLY A 56 -17.70 -4.07 -2.99
C GLY A 56 -17.33 -3.87 -1.51
N TYR A 57 -16.58 -2.84 -1.17
CA TYR A 57 -16.18 -2.61 0.22
C TYR A 57 -17.26 -1.90 1.04
N PRO A 58 -17.27 -2.06 2.39
CA PRO A 58 -18.20 -1.36 3.25
C PRO A 58 -18.15 0.16 3.05
N GLY A 59 -19.30 0.76 2.79
CA GLY A 59 -19.44 2.18 2.50
C GLY A 59 -19.22 2.57 1.04
N ALA A 60 -18.88 1.61 0.15
CA ALA A 60 -18.85 1.87 -1.27
C ALA A 60 -20.27 2.12 -1.84
N PRO A 61 -20.40 2.96 -2.88
CA PRO A 61 -21.65 3.12 -3.60
C PRO A 61 -22.17 1.78 -4.14
N VAL A 62 -23.48 1.56 -4.06
CA VAL A 62 -24.08 0.28 -4.47
C VAL A 62 -24.29 0.16 -5.99
N ASP A 63 -24.36 1.30 -6.68
CA ASP A 63 -24.52 1.38 -8.14
C ASP A 63 -24.04 2.75 -8.68
N VAL A 64 -23.98 2.87 -9.99
CA VAL A 64 -23.50 4.06 -10.70
C VAL A 64 -24.36 5.31 -10.49
N SER A 65 -25.59 5.17 -9.99
CA SER A 65 -26.48 6.29 -9.67
C SER A 65 -26.37 6.78 -8.23
N SER A 66 -25.65 6.03 -7.41
CA SER A 66 -25.43 6.34 -5.99
C SER A 66 -24.50 7.55 -5.82
N PRO A 67 -24.74 8.41 -4.82
CA PRO A 67 -23.82 9.51 -4.50
C PRO A 67 -22.39 9.00 -4.29
N GLY A 68 -21.41 9.63 -4.95
CA GLY A 68 -20.01 9.26 -4.87
C GLY A 68 -19.58 8.08 -5.75
N ALA A 69 -20.47 7.55 -6.60
CA ALA A 69 -20.14 6.44 -7.50
C ALA A 69 -18.96 6.77 -8.43
N ASP A 70 -18.85 8.01 -8.86
CA ASP A 70 -17.80 8.56 -9.70
C ASP A 70 -16.57 9.02 -8.91
N THR A 71 -16.52 8.74 -7.60
CA THR A 71 -15.32 9.03 -6.79
C THR A 71 -14.18 8.13 -7.22
N LEU A 72 -13.09 8.72 -7.66
CA LEU A 72 -11.92 7.99 -8.09
C LEU A 72 -11.21 7.36 -6.89
N ARG A 73 -10.97 6.06 -6.95
CA ARG A 73 -10.32 5.27 -5.91
C ARG A 73 -8.86 4.97 -6.21
N ARG A 74 -8.57 4.59 -7.46
CA ARG A 74 -7.21 4.23 -7.89
C ARG A 74 -6.94 4.65 -9.31
N LEU A 75 -5.72 5.11 -9.54
CA LEU A 75 -5.10 5.08 -10.86
C LEU A 75 -4.34 3.75 -10.96
N LEU A 76 -4.81 2.86 -11.80
CA LEU A 76 -4.23 1.52 -11.96
C LEU A 76 -2.96 1.54 -12.80
N GLN A 77 -2.13 0.48 -12.70
CA GLN A 77 -0.92 0.26 -13.48
C GLN A 77 0.11 1.40 -13.35
N ALA A 78 0.42 1.82 -12.13
CA ALA A 78 1.33 2.94 -11.87
C ALA A 78 2.67 2.82 -12.61
N PHE A 79 3.28 1.64 -12.64
CA PHE A 79 4.54 1.37 -13.35
C PHE A 79 4.49 1.68 -14.85
N ALA A 80 3.35 1.49 -15.49
CA ALA A 80 3.16 1.70 -16.91
C ALA A 80 2.65 3.11 -17.26
N ARG A 81 2.21 3.91 -16.27
CA ARG A 81 1.59 5.21 -16.49
C ARG A 81 2.55 6.27 -16.97
N ASP A 82 3.75 6.28 -16.42
CA ASP A 82 4.77 7.25 -16.77
C ASP A 82 6.17 6.69 -16.46
N GLU A 83 7.17 7.21 -17.18
CA GLU A 83 8.56 6.81 -16.97
C GLU A 83 9.07 7.15 -15.56
N ALA A 84 8.61 8.25 -14.98
CA ALA A 84 9.02 8.66 -13.64
C ALA A 84 8.65 7.62 -12.57
N PHE A 85 7.45 7.03 -12.63
CA PHE A 85 7.06 5.95 -11.72
C PHE A 85 7.89 4.69 -11.93
N ARG A 86 8.19 4.35 -13.19
CA ARG A 86 9.03 3.21 -13.53
C ARG A 86 10.45 3.39 -13.02
N LEU A 87 11.04 4.56 -13.23
CA LEU A 87 12.38 4.89 -12.75
C LEU A 87 12.46 4.91 -11.22
N TRP A 88 11.39 5.32 -10.54
CA TRP A 88 11.34 5.22 -9.08
C TRP A 88 11.25 3.76 -8.60
N ALA A 89 10.38 2.96 -9.18
CA ALA A 89 10.20 1.55 -8.80
C ALA A 89 11.47 0.70 -9.05
N LEU A 90 12.30 1.11 -10.02
CA LEU A 90 13.56 0.46 -10.37
C LEU A 90 14.78 1.17 -9.79
N ASP A 91 14.59 2.12 -8.89
CA ASP A 91 15.70 2.87 -8.28
C ASP A 91 16.65 1.93 -7.54
N PRO A 92 17.97 2.02 -7.77
CA PRO A 92 18.95 1.16 -7.12
C PRO A 92 18.90 1.21 -5.58
N GLU A 93 18.51 2.34 -4.99
CA GLU A 93 18.39 2.46 -3.55
C GLU A 93 17.15 1.76 -3.02
N VAL A 94 16.01 1.83 -3.75
CA VAL A 94 14.81 1.00 -3.47
C VAL A 94 15.19 -0.47 -3.52
N LYS A 95 15.86 -0.91 -4.59
CA LYS A 95 16.34 -2.30 -4.74
C LYS A 95 17.21 -2.72 -3.57
N ARG A 96 18.18 -1.89 -3.17
CA ARG A 96 19.11 -2.19 -2.07
C ARG A 96 18.37 -2.37 -0.74
N ILE A 97 17.42 -1.49 -0.42
CA ILE A 97 16.61 -1.58 0.79
C ILE A 97 15.77 -2.86 0.78
N LEU A 98 15.10 -3.16 -0.32
CA LEU A 98 14.28 -4.35 -0.45
C LEU A 98 15.10 -5.64 -0.36
N ALA A 99 16.28 -5.70 -0.95
CA ALA A 99 17.18 -6.84 -0.83
C ALA A 99 17.59 -7.09 0.64
N CYS A 100 17.86 -6.03 1.39
CA CYS A 100 18.14 -6.12 2.81
C CYS A 100 16.92 -6.65 3.60
N LEU A 101 15.72 -6.11 3.36
CA LEU A 101 14.49 -6.53 4.04
C LEU A 101 14.10 -7.98 3.73
N LEU A 102 14.28 -8.40 2.47
CA LEU A 102 14.01 -9.76 2.00
C LEU A 102 15.16 -10.74 2.30
N GLN A 103 16.27 -10.24 2.85
CA GLN A 103 17.46 -11.02 3.17
C GLN A 103 17.95 -11.86 1.98
N THR A 104 18.04 -11.25 0.81
CA THR A 104 18.42 -11.92 -0.43
C THR A 104 19.55 -11.19 -1.16
N GLU A 105 20.44 -11.97 -1.79
CA GLU A 105 21.45 -11.49 -2.73
C GLU A 105 20.98 -11.66 -4.19
N GLU A 106 19.83 -12.29 -4.41
CA GLU A 106 19.27 -12.52 -5.73
C GLU A 106 18.68 -11.25 -6.34
N ASP A 107 18.47 -11.26 -7.65
CA ASP A 107 17.79 -10.18 -8.33
C ASP A 107 16.32 -10.10 -7.95
N LEU A 108 15.89 -8.90 -7.59
CA LEU A 108 14.49 -8.61 -7.28
C LEU A 108 13.70 -8.30 -8.55
N SER A 109 12.48 -8.78 -8.60
CA SER A 109 11.52 -8.48 -9.66
C SER A 109 10.40 -7.60 -9.16
N VAL A 110 9.95 -6.65 -9.99
CA VAL A 110 8.77 -5.83 -9.72
C VAL A 110 7.54 -6.53 -10.26
N SER A 111 6.63 -6.95 -9.37
CA SER A 111 5.32 -7.43 -9.79
C SER A 111 4.45 -6.27 -10.26
N GLN A 112 3.85 -6.41 -11.44
CA GLN A 112 2.88 -5.46 -11.97
C GLN A 112 1.43 -5.92 -11.75
N CYS A 113 1.24 -7.06 -11.10
CA CYS A 113 -0.08 -7.55 -10.67
C CYS A 113 -0.58 -6.69 -9.53
N HIS A 114 -1.90 -6.57 -9.35
CA HIS A 114 -2.58 -5.88 -8.25
C HIS A 114 -1.76 -4.78 -7.56
N HIS A 115 -2.29 -3.94 -6.75
CA HIS A 115 -1.59 -2.90 -5.95
C HIS A 115 -0.48 -2.08 -6.65
N ASN A 116 -0.19 -2.32 -7.92
CA ASN A 116 0.61 -1.42 -8.75
C ASN A 116 -0.28 -0.26 -9.18
N CYS A 117 -0.56 0.65 -8.27
CA CYS A 117 -1.54 1.72 -8.46
C CYS A 117 -1.19 2.95 -7.61
N ILE A 118 -1.79 4.08 -7.95
CA ILE A 118 -1.81 5.27 -7.10
C ILE A 118 -3.18 5.31 -6.44
N MET A 119 -3.20 5.28 -5.11
CA MET A 119 -4.45 5.29 -4.33
C MET A 119 -4.83 6.71 -3.94
N THR A 120 -6.14 6.94 -3.88
CA THR A 120 -6.71 8.20 -3.40
C THR A 120 -7.68 7.97 -2.25
N LYS A 121 -7.90 9.00 -1.45
CA LYS A 121 -8.95 9.04 -0.44
C LYS A 121 -9.73 10.35 -0.56
N ALA A 122 -11.00 10.24 -0.89
CA ALA A 122 -11.90 11.39 -0.99
C ALA A 122 -12.72 11.52 0.30
N PRO A 123 -12.74 12.70 0.95
CA PRO A 123 -13.51 12.91 2.17
C PRO A 123 -15.00 12.61 1.95
N GLY A 124 -15.55 11.76 2.81
CA GLY A 124 -16.98 11.41 2.81
C GLY A 124 -17.43 10.37 1.78
N PHE A 125 -16.58 10.00 0.81
CA PHE A 125 -16.96 9.10 -0.28
C PHE A 125 -16.08 7.86 -0.42
N SER A 126 -14.92 7.84 0.22
CA SER A 126 -14.05 6.65 0.13
C SER A 126 -14.52 5.55 1.07
N SER A 127 -14.64 4.35 0.53
CA SER A 127 -14.98 3.14 1.27
C SER A 127 -13.86 2.73 2.24
N VAL A 128 -14.23 1.93 3.24
CA VAL A 128 -13.29 1.38 4.23
C VAL A 128 -12.69 0.09 3.69
N THR A 129 -11.38 0.06 3.55
CA THR A 129 -10.66 -1.19 3.26
C THR A 129 -10.55 -2.00 4.54
N LEU A 130 -11.07 -3.24 4.52
CA LEU A 130 -11.04 -4.14 5.66
C LEU A 130 -9.62 -4.66 5.92
N TRP A 131 -9.37 -5.16 7.13
CA TRP A 131 -8.10 -5.76 7.51
C TRP A 131 -7.79 -7.00 6.67
N HIS A 132 -6.64 -7.02 6.04
CA HIS A 132 -6.20 -8.12 5.17
C HIS A 132 -4.67 -8.18 5.09
N GLN A 133 -4.18 -9.28 4.59
CA GLN A 133 -2.84 -9.40 4.06
C GLN A 133 -2.91 -9.24 2.53
N ASP A 134 -1.93 -8.58 1.93
CA ASP A 134 -1.91 -8.37 0.47
C ASP A 134 -1.79 -9.68 -0.32
N SER A 135 -1.26 -10.74 0.29
CA SER A 135 -1.20 -12.10 -0.26
C SER A 135 -2.55 -12.62 -0.79
N ARG A 136 -3.69 -12.11 -0.26
CA ARG A 136 -5.03 -12.45 -0.77
C ARG A 136 -5.23 -12.14 -2.26
N TYR A 137 -4.42 -11.28 -2.83
CA TYR A 137 -4.51 -10.84 -4.23
C TYR A 137 -3.51 -11.55 -5.13
N TRP A 138 -2.62 -12.34 -4.55
CA TRP A 138 -1.50 -12.93 -5.27
C TRP A 138 -1.65 -14.45 -5.39
N ALA A 139 -1.32 -14.98 -6.56
CA ALA A 139 -1.28 -16.41 -6.84
C ALA A 139 0.17 -16.82 -7.18
N PHE A 140 1.08 -16.59 -6.21
CA PHE A 140 2.48 -16.98 -6.33
C PHE A 140 2.74 -18.23 -5.48
N ASP A 141 3.61 -19.10 -5.97
CA ASP A 141 4.03 -20.30 -5.23
C ASP A 141 4.91 -19.97 -4.02
N TYR A 142 5.51 -18.77 -4.00
CA TYR A 142 6.36 -18.26 -2.93
C TYR A 142 5.88 -16.89 -2.50
N GLU A 143 5.75 -16.70 -1.18
CA GLU A 143 5.22 -15.47 -0.59
C GLU A 143 6.32 -14.52 -0.08
N ASN A 144 7.55 -14.62 -0.58
CA ASN A 144 8.61 -13.67 -0.23
C ASN A 144 8.42 -12.36 -1.01
N LEU A 145 7.41 -11.60 -0.62
CA LEU A 145 6.92 -10.41 -1.29
C LEU A 145 6.86 -9.24 -0.31
N VAL A 146 7.19 -8.06 -0.79
CA VAL A 146 7.08 -6.79 -0.05
C VAL A 146 6.34 -5.77 -0.89
N SER A 147 5.31 -5.16 -0.32
CA SER A 147 4.64 -3.99 -0.89
C SER A 147 5.39 -2.73 -0.50
N VAL A 148 5.67 -1.86 -1.47
CA VAL A 148 6.28 -0.56 -1.24
C VAL A 148 5.21 0.52 -1.40
N TRP A 149 4.98 1.29 -0.33
CA TRP A 149 4.07 2.42 -0.32
C TRP A 149 4.86 3.73 -0.32
N LEU A 150 4.69 4.56 -1.34
CA LEU A 150 5.26 5.89 -1.40
C LEU A 150 4.19 6.93 -1.10
N ALA A 151 4.39 7.74 -0.07
CA ALA A 151 3.51 8.84 0.27
C ALA A 151 3.71 10.02 -0.70
N LEU A 152 2.74 10.26 -1.58
CA LEU A 152 2.73 11.41 -2.50
C LEU A 152 2.20 12.69 -1.85
N GLY A 153 1.75 12.63 -0.62
CA GLY A 153 1.28 13.74 0.19
C GLY A 153 1.48 13.46 1.67
N LYS A 154 1.10 14.39 2.52
CA LYS A 154 1.03 14.10 3.95
C LYS A 154 -0.13 13.13 4.20
N GLU A 155 0.15 12.04 4.90
CA GLU A 155 -0.81 11.04 5.29
C GLU A 155 -0.90 10.99 6.82
N ASP A 156 -2.10 11.23 7.36
CA ASP A 156 -2.37 11.20 8.79
C ASP A 156 -3.78 10.68 9.09
N LYS A 157 -4.14 10.63 10.35
CA LYS A 157 -5.44 10.13 10.82
C LYS A 157 -6.63 10.85 10.21
N THR A 158 -6.45 12.10 9.79
CA THR A 158 -7.56 12.94 9.30
C THR A 158 -7.84 12.72 7.82
N ASN A 159 -6.89 12.14 7.07
CA ASN A 159 -7.03 11.93 5.63
C ASN A 159 -6.91 10.46 5.18
N GLY A 160 -6.98 9.52 6.13
CA GLY A 160 -7.11 8.11 5.82
C GLY A 160 -5.79 7.38 5.55
N CYS A 161 -4.74 7.74 6.28
CA CYS A 161 -3.46 7.02 6.24
C CYS A 161 -3.60 5.53 6.59
N LEU A 162 -2.59 4.76 6.25
CA LEU A 162 -2.53 3.33 6.55
C LEU A 162 -2.59 3.06 8.06
N ARG A 163 -3.20 1.94 8.40
CA ARG A 163 -3.11 1.31 9.72
C ARG A 163 -2.56 -0.09 9.54
N VAL A 164 -1.65 -0.49 10.41
CA VAL A 164 -1.03 -1.82 10.40
C VAL A 164 -1.18 -2.49 11.75
N ILE A 165 -1.23 -3.81 11.76
CA ILE A 165 -1.21 -4.62 12.98
C ILE A 165 0.16 -5.29 13.02
N PRO A 166 1.08 -4.87 13.92
CA PRO A 166 2.41 -5.45 14.00
C PRO A 166 2.37 -6.97 14.18
N GLY A 167 3.21 -7.69 13.44
CA GLY A 167 3.31 -9.15 13.49
C GLY A 167 2.21 -9.91 12.74
N SER A 168 1.19 -9.23 12.20
CA SER A 168 0.05 -9.88 11.53
C SER A 168 0.39 -10.55 10.20
N HIS A 169 1.52 -10.22 9.58
CA HIS A 169 2.03 -10.89 8.39
C HIS A 169 2.34 -12.38 8.61
N LYS A 170 2.50 -12.80 9.87
CA LYS A 170 2.76 -14.20 10.27
C LYS A 170 1.48 -15.01 10.52
N LEU A 171 0.31 -14.40 10.38
CA LEU A 171 -0.94 -15.13 10.51
C LEU A 171 -1.13 -16.08 9.35
N ASP A 172 -1.41 -17.34 9.67
CA ASP A 172 -1.76 -18.35 8.68
C ASP A 172 -3.13 -18.01 8.06
N PRO A 173 -3.21 -17.82 6.73
CA PRO A 173 -4.46 -17.59 6.03
C PRO A 173 -5.51 -18.70 6.26
N ASP A 174 -5.06 -19.94 6.44
CA ASP A 174 -5.92 -21.11 6.61
C ASP A 174 -6.35 -21.34 8.07
N SER A 175 -5.97 -20.45 8.98
CA SER A 175 -6.26 -20.55 10.43
C SER A 175 -7.74 -20.40 10.82
N GLY A 176 -8.64 -20.12 9.85
CA GLY A 176 -10.06 -19.83 10.10
C GLY A 176 -10.33 -18.41 10.64
N ARG A 177 -9.30 -17.59 10.76
CA ARG A 177 -9.37 -16.19 11.22
C ARG A 177 -9.82 -15.21 10.14
N PHE A 178 -9.85 -15.65 8.90
CA PHE A 178 -10.26 -14.87 7.74
C PHE A 178 -11.61 -15.35 7.22
N ASP A 179 -12.33 -14.48 6.53
CA ASP A 179 -13.54 -14.83 5.80
C ASP A 179 -13.23 -15.41 4.41
N ALA A 180 -14.25 -15.80 3.66
CA ALA A 180 -14.08 -16.36 2.32
C ALA A 180 -13.45 -15.39 1.30
N ALA A 181 -13.46 -14.09 1.59
CA ALA A 181 -12.79 -13.06 0.81
C ALA A 181 -11.41 -12.71 1.36
N MET A 182 -10.89 -13.49 2.32
CA MET A 182 -9.60 -13.31 2.96
C MET A 182 -9.44 -11.98 3.72
N PHE A 183 -10.54 -11.48 4.29
CA PHE A 183 -10.49 -10.41 5.27
C PHE A 183 -10.47 -10.96 6.68
N LEU A 184 -9.72 -10.33 7.56
CA LEU A 184 -9.65 -10.69 8.97
C LEU A 184 -11.04 -10.48 9.61
N ARG A 185 -11.59 -11.53 10.22
CA ARG A 185 -12.93 -11.54 10.80
C ARG A 185 -12.97 -10.76 12.12
N PRO A 186 -13.63 -9.60 12.18
CA PRO A 186 -13.64 -8.78 13.39
C PRO A 186 -14.59 -9.30 14.47
N ASP A 187 -15.41 -10.31 14.17
CA ASP A 187 -16.33 -10.96 15.12
C ASP A 187 -15.62 -11.91 16.08
N LEU A 188 -14.46 -12.44 15.69
CA LEU A 188 -13.67 -13.34 16.54
C LEU A 188 -12.96 -12.58 17.67
N SER A 189 -13.01 -13.09 18.89
CA SER A 189 -12.40 -12.45 20.09
C SER A 189 -10.88 -12.26 19.93
N GLU A 190 -10.20 -13.26 19.38
CA GLU A 190 -8.78 -13.23 19.12
C GLU A 190 -8.39 -12.18 18.07
N ASN A 191 -9.25 -11.94 17.08
CA ASN A 191 -9.04 -10.91 16.08
C ASN A 191 -9.33 -9.52 16.63
N LYS A 192 -10.32 -9.36 17.51
CA LYS A 192 -10.56 -8.09 18.23
C LYS A 192 -9.33 -7.65 18.99
N SER A 193 -8.76 -8.54 19.80
CA SER A 193 -7.54 -8.25 20.58
C SER A 193 -6.34 -7.90 19.70
N LEU A 194 -6.28 -8.50 18.50
CA LEU A 194 -5.24 -8.17 17.53
C LEU A 194 -5.48 -6.80 16.88
N ILE A 195 -6.72 -6.51 16.47
CA ILE A 195 -7.10 -5.22 15.86
C ILE A 195 -6.90 -4.05 16.84
N GLU A 196 -7.11 -4.26 18.14
CA GLU A 196 -6.84 -3.26 19.17
C GLU A 196 -5.36 -2.85 19.25
N GLN A 197 -4.45 -3.68 18.80
CA GLN A 197 -3.01 -3.38 18.71
C GLN A 197 -2.62 -2.61 17.44
N ALA A 198 -3.59 -2.34 16.56
CA ALA A 198 -3.33 -1.64 15.31
C ALA A 198 -2.78 -0.24 15.56
N ILE A 199 -1.73 0.08 14.85
CA ILE A 199 -1.11 1.39 14.87
C ILE A 199 -1.39 2.16 13.58
N THR A 200 -1.36 3.47 13.68
CA THR A 200 -1.50 4.38 12.54
C THR A 200 -0.12 4.71 12.00
N VAL A 201 0.06 4.57 10.69
CA VAL A 201 1.31 4.91 10.01
C VAL A 201 1.16 6.29 9.38
N GLU A 202 1.63 7.30 10.08
CA GLU A 202 1.64 8.68 9.58
C GLU A 202 2.90 8.92 8.75
N LEU A 203 2.73 9.47 7.54
CA LEU A 203 3.80 9.68 6.57
C LEU A 203 3.86 11.14 6.13
N ASN A 204 5.08 11.59 5.85
CA ASN A 204 5.31 12.82 5.13
C ASN A 204 5.53 12.54 3.65
N PRO A 205 5.37 13.54 2.80
CA PRO A 205 5.68 13.39 1.38
C PRO A 205 7.10 12.87 1.15
N GLY A 206 7.21 11.77 0.39
CA GLY A 206 8.49 11.13 0.07
C GLY A 206 8.98 10.09 1.08
N ASP A 207 8.21 9.80 2.12
CA ASP A 207 8.45 8.66 3.01
C ASP A 207 8.03 7.38 2.33
#